data_81bdfd981995af48b663c3eeb7741883
#
_entry.id   81bdfd981995af48b663c3eeb7741883
#
_cell.length_a   1.000
_cell.length_b   1.000
_cell.length_c   1.000
_cell.angle_alpha   90.00
_cell.angle_beta   90.00
_cell.angle_gamma   90.00
#
_symmetry.space_group_name_H-M   'P 1'
#
loop_
_entity.id
_entity.type
_entity.pdbx_description
1 polymer ?
#
loop_
_entity_poly.entity_id
_entity_poly.type
_entity_poly.pdbx_seq_one_letter_code
_entity_poly.pdbx_strand_id
1 'polypeptide(L)'
;MQSTVVLLSLAALASATASPISDAFRTFEAMYNKTYATPEERHHRATIFAESSLQSSLQAAKTSTTSTSSAVYGITKFSDMTEDEFAQIYLSGYRRRDNSTAAAAAALSTIGSSAPVTIDWRSKGAVTAVKDQGHCGSCWAFSVVEQIESQGLQAGILKAGTTLSVEQMVDCEYRPM
;
A
#
# COMPACT_ATOMS: atom_id res chain seq x y z
N MET A 1 -69.34 8.50 -34.24
CA MET A 1 -67.93 8.82 -34.55
C MET A 1 -67.13 8.63 -33.27
N GLN A 2 -66.49 7.47 -33.11
CA GLN A 2 -65.69 7.13 -31.92
C GLN A 2 -64.21 7.31 -32.30
N SER A 3 -63.54 8.25 -31.64
CA SER A 3 -62.12 8.49 -31.77
C SER A 3 -61.36 7.56 -30.81
N THR A 4 -60.66 6.61 -31.39
CA THR A 4 -59.76 5.70 -30.63
C THR A 4 -58.41 6.39 -30.45
N VAL A 5 -58.09 6.74 -29.19
CA VAL A 5 -56.78 7.29 -28.81
C VAL A 5 -55.84 6.10 -28.59
N VAL A 6 -54.86 5.94 -29.48
CA VAL A 6 -53.77 4.97 -29.34
C VAL A 6 -52.70 5.59 -28.46
N LEU A 7 -52.56 5.11 -27.21
CA LEU A 7 -51.46 5.43 -26.33
C LEU A 7 -50.23 4.60 -26.75
N LEU A 8 -49.29 5.22 -27.43
CA LEU A 8 -47.94 4.65 -27.62
C LEU A 8 -47.18 4.78 -26.29
N SER A 9 -46.98 3.67 -25.60
CA SER A 9 -46.06 3.57 -24.49
C SER A 9 -44.61 3.52 -25.03
N LEU A 10 -43.85 4.63 -24.94
CA LEU A 10 -42.43 4.63 -25.10
C LEU A 10 -41.79 3.94 -23.89
N ALA A 11 -41.45 2.66 -24.04
CA ALA A 11 -40.53 1.98 -23.14
C ALA A 11 -39.12 2.49 -23.47
N ALA A 12 -38.66 3.47 -22.71
CA ALA A 12 -37.26 3.90 -22.76
C ALA A 12 -36.39 2.77 -22.17
N LEU A 13 -35.70 2.01 -23.05
CA LEU A 13 -34.59 1.15 -22.66
C LEU A 13 -33.46 2.09 -22.19
N ALA A 14 -33.37 2.28 -20.88
CA ALA A 14 -32.20 2.85 -20.27
C ALA A 14 -31.06 1.84 -20.41
N SER A 15 -30.28 1.93 -21.47
CA SER A 15 -28.98 1.28 -21.56
C SER A 15 -28.09 1.90 -20.47
N ALA A 16 -27.99 1.23 -19.34
CA ALA A 16 -27.06 1.59 -18.30
C ALA A 16 -25.64 1.38 -18.86
N THR A 17 -25.07 2.42 -19.46
CA THR A 17 -23.64 2.45 -19.79
C THR A 17 -22.91 2.39 -18.45
N ALA A 18 -22.23 1.27 -18.19
CA ALA A 18 -21.40 1.12 -17.00
C ALA A 18 -20.41 2.30 -16.94
N SER A 19 -20.36 2.97 -15.79
CA SER A 19 -19.41 4.05 -15.57
C SER A 19 -17.98 3.52 -15.69
N PRO A 20 -17.03 4.27 -16.27
CA PRO A 20 -15.62 3.86 -16.36
C PRO A 20 -15.04 3.43 -15.00
N ILE A 21 -15.49 4.04 -13.90
CA ILE A 21 -15.11 3.66 -12.53
C ILE A 21 -15.64 2.28 -12.17
N SER A 22 -16.87 1.90 -12.60
CA SER A 22 -17.43 0.58 -12.32
C SER A 22 -16.66 -0.55 -13.01
N ASP A 23 -16.12 -0.29 -14.20
CA ASP A 23 -15.30 -1.25 -14.94
C ASP A 23 -13.89 -1.38 -14.33
N ALA A 24 -13.30 -0.25 -13.92
CA ALA A 24 -12.03 -0.23 -13.21
C ALA A 24 -12.13 -0.97 -11.85
N PHE A 25 -13.22 -0.77 -11.12
CA PHE A 25 -13.44 -1.46 -9.86
C PHE A 25 -13.63 -2.97 -10.04
N ARG A 26 -14.36 -3.41 -11.06
CA ARG A 26 -14.47 -4.85 -11.40
C ARG A 26 -13.12 -5.47 -11.76
N THR A 27 -12.29 -4.74 -12.49
CA THR A 27 -10.92 -5.18 -12.80
C THR A 27 -10.09 -5.30 -11.54
N PHE A 28 -10.19 -4.34 -10.62
CA PHE A 28 -9.55 -4.36 -9.32
C PHE A 28 -10.00 -5.56 -8.47
N GLU A 29 -11.32 -5.82 -8.38
CA GLU A 29 -11.87 -7.00 -7.68
C GLU A 29 -11.26 -8.29 -8.21
N ALA A 30 -11.20 -8.45 -9.53
CA ALA A 30 -10.63 -9.64 -10.16
C ALA A 30 -9.12 -9.76 -9.93
N MET A 31 -8.38 -8.65 -10.05
CA MET A 31 -6.91 -8.62 -9.90
C MET A 31 -6.46 -8.99 -8.50
N TYR A 32 -7.16 -8.50 -7.48
CA TYR A 32 -6.79 -8.70 -6.07
C TYR A 32 -7.67 -9.72 -5.35
N ASN A 33 -8.49 -10.47 -6.10
CA ASN A 33 -9.41 -11.49 -5.56
C ASN A 33 -10.29 -10.96 -4.42
N LYS A 34 -10.85 -9.75 -4.62
CA LYS A 34 -11.69 -9.08 -3.62
C LYS A 34 -13.09 -9.66 -3.61
N THR A 35 -13.62 -9.88 -2.42
CA THR A 35 -15.02 -10.28 -2.17
C THR A 35 -15.57 -9.46 -1.02
N TYR A 36 -16.85 -9.11 -1.09
CA TYR A 36 -17.53 -8.30 -0.07
C TYR A 36 -18.79 -9.04 0.39
N ALA A 37 -19.11 -8.92 1.66
CA ALA A 37 -20.18 -9.71 2.27
C ALA A 37 -21.57 -9.29 1.78
N THR A 38 -21.77 -7.99 1.47
CA THR A 38 -23.04 -7.46 1.01
C THR A 38 -22.88 -6.51 -0.18
N PRO A 39 -23.94 -6.30 -0.98
CA PRO A 39 -23.96 -5.29 -2.05
C PRO A 39 -23.68 -3.87 -1.54
N GLU A 40 -24.13 -3.54 -0.35
CA GLU A 40 -23.92 -2.23 0.29
C GLU A 40 -22.44 -2.03 0.62
N GLU A 41 -21.79 -3.03 1.19
CA GLU A 41 -20.36 -3.00 1.43
C GLU A 41 -19.60 -2.86 0.12
N ARG A 42 -19.94 -3.64 -0.88
CA ARG A 42 -19.32 -3.53 -2.21
C ARG A 42 -19.46 -2.13 -2.78
N HIS A 43 -20.62 -1.49 -2.64
CA HIS A 43 -20.84 -0.12 -3.09
C HIS A 43 -19.96 0.88 -2.32
N HIS A 44 -19.88 0.74 -1.01
CA HIS A 44 -19.00 1.56 -0.15
C HIS A 44 -17.54 1.43 -0.57
N ARG A 45 -17.06 0.20 -0.78
CA ARG A 45 -15.69 -0.08 -1.26
C ARG A 45 -15.41 0.51 -2.64
N ALA A 46 -16.39 0.48 -3.54
CA ALA A 46 -16.27 1.13 -4.85
C ALA A 46 -16.14 2.65 -4.74
N THR A 47 -16.78 3.28 -3.77
CA THR A 47 -16.65 4.72 -3.51
C THR A 47 -15.24 5.07 -3.03
N ILE A 48 -14.72 4.35 -2.04
CA ILE A 48 -13.34 4.53 -1.53
C ILE A 48 -12.33 4.30 -2.66
N PHE A 49 -12.52 3.26 -3.46
CA PHE A 49 -11.65 2.95 -4.60
C PHE A 49 -11.64 4.11 -5.62
N ALA A 50 -12.78 4.72 -5.91
CA ALA A 50 -12.86 5.85 -6.83
C ALA A 50 -12.07 7.06 -6.33
N GLU A 51 -12.18 7.38 -5.04
CA GLU A 51 -11.41 8.45 -4.38
C GLU A 51 -9.91 8.17 -4.41
N SER A 52 -9.49 6.96 -4.03
CA SER A 52 -8.09 6.52 -4.05
C SER A 52 -7.49 6.56 -5.46
N SER A 53 -8.25 6.13 -6.47
CA SER A 53 -7.82 6.18 -7.87
C SER A 53 -7.61 7.60 -8.37
N LEU A 54 -8.51 8.52 -7.99
CA LEU A 54 -8.38 9.95 -8.31
C LEU A 54 -7.14 10.55 -7.66
N GLN A 55 -6.91 10.29 -6.37
CA GLN A 55 -5.73 10.77 -5.65
C GLN A 55 -4.43 10.25 -6.27
N SER A 56 -4.37 8.96 -6.61
CA SER A 56 -3.21 8.37 -7.28
C SER A 56 -2.92 9.04 -8.62
N SER A 57 -3.95 9.32 -9.41
CA SER A 57 -3.83 9.99 -10.70
C SER A 57 -3.34 11.44 -10.55
N LEU A 58 -3.84 12.16 -9.56
CA LEU A 58 -3.40 13.53 -9.27
C LEU A 58 -1.94 13.57 -8.80
N GLN A 59 -1.51 12.62 -8.00
CA GLN A 59 -0.11 12.51 -7.56
C GLN A 59 0.81 12.16 -8.73
N ALA A 60 0.41 11.22 -9.59
CA ALA A 60 1.17 10.88 -10.80
C ALA A 60 1.36 12.10 -11.71
N ALA A 61 0.30 12.91 -11.92
CA ALA A 61 0.37 14.13 -12.72
C ALA A 61 1.32 15.18 -12.12
N LYS A 62 1.29 15.39 -10.78
CA LYS A 62 2.18 16.32 -10.09
C LYS A 62 3.65 15.88 -10.19
N THR A 63 3.92 14.59 -10.06
CA THR A 63 5.28 14.06 -10.09
C THR A 63 5.89 14.13 -11.48
N SER A 64 5.08 13.91 -12.52
CA SER A 64 5.53 14.01 -13.92
C SER A 64 6.02 15.40 -14.32
N THR A 65 5.53 16.47 -13.66
CA THR A 65 5.83 17.86 -14.03
C THR A 65 7.00 18.46 -13.24
N THR A 66 7.38 17.90 -12.08
CA THR A 66 8.23 18.67 -11.14
C THR A 66 9.41 17.87 -10.58
N SER A 67 9.50 16.55 -10.78
CA SER A 67 10.39 15.71 -10.00
C SER A 67 11.30 14.81 -10.83
N THR A 68 12.55 14.71 -10.41
CA THR A 68 13.50 13.63 -10.76
C THR A 68 13.16 12.31 -10.04
N SER A 69 12.04 12.24 -9.34
CA SER A 69 11.58 11.05 -8.61
C SER A 69 11.15 9.95 -9.58
N SER A 70 11.61 8.72 -9.33
CA SER A 70 11.17 7.51 -10.01
C SER A 70 9.91 6.89 -9.39
N ALA A 71 9.19 7.60 -8.52
CA ALA A 71 7.98 7.11 -7.88
C ALA A 71 6.85 6.93 -8.90
N VAL A 72 6.21 5.76 -8.85
CA VAL A 72 5.03 5.43 -9.65
C VAL A 72 3.82 5.33 -8.73
N TYR A 73 2.78 6.10 -9.04
CA TYR A 73 1.53 6.08 -8.29
C TYR A 73 0.49 5.26 -9.07
N GLY A 74 -0.33 4.48 -8.37
CA GLY A 74 -1.32 3.64 -9.02
C GLY A 74 -2.19 2.86 -8.03
N ILE A 75 -3.03 2.00 -8.58
CA ILE A 75 -3.93 1.14 -7.83
C ILE A 75 -3.15 0.02 -7.16
N THR A 76 -3.40 -0.19 -5.86
CA THR A 76 -2.79 -1.26 -5.05
C THR A 76 -3.88 -2.10 -4.39
N LYS A 77 -3.51 -3.23 -3.79
CA LYS A 77 -4.44 -4.10 -3.03
C LYS A 77 -5.20 -3.37 -1.90
N PHE A 78 -4.80 -2.17 -1.54
CA PHE A 78 -5.38 -1.37 -0.46
C PHE A 78 -6.28 -0.23 -0.96
N SER A 79 -6.45 -0.08 -2.28
CA SER A 79 -7.16 1.06 -2.85
C SER A 79 -8.67 1.11 -2.53
N ASP A 80 -9.23 0.07 -1.94
CA ASP A 80 -10.60 -0.03 -1.43
C ASP A 80 -10.72 0.18 0.09
N MET A 81 -9.63 0.64 0.74
CA MET A 81 -9.57 0.90 2.18
C MET A 81 -9.39 2.39 2.47
N THR A 82 -9.99 2.87 3.54
CA THR A 82 -9.70 4.20 4.08
C THR A 82 -8.33 4.22 4.79
N GLU A 83 -7.77 5.41 4.99
CA GLU A 83 -6.52 5.58 5.74
C GLU A 83 -6.64 5.05 7.18
N ASP A 84 -7.79 5.28 7.83
CA ASP A 84 -8.06 4.81 9.18
C ASP A 84 -8.15 3.29 9.26
N GLU A 85 -8.85 2.65 8.31
CA GLU A 85 -8.91 1.18 8.24
C GLU A 85 -7.52 0.58 8.01
N PHE A 86 -6.75 1.17 7.10
CA PHE A 86 -5.37 0.74 6.86
C PHE A 86 -4.53 0.87 8.13
N ALA A 87 -4.61 2.02 8.81
CA ALA A 87 -3.86 2.25 10.04
C ALA A 87 -4.23 1.27 11.16
N GLN A 88 -5.52 0.99 11.34
CA GLN A 88 -5.98 0.04 12.34
C GLN A 88 -5.49 -1.39 12.10
N ILE A 89 -5.47 -1.83 10.85
CA ILE A 89 -5.11 -3.21 10.50
C ILE A 89 -3.59 -3.38 10.40
N TYR A 90 -2.91 -2.46 9.72
CA TYR A 90 -1.50 -2.64 9.35
C TYR A 90 -0.52 -1.86 10.24
N LEU A 91 -0.97 -0.82 10.96
CA LEU A 91 -0.13 0.03 11.80
C LEU A 91 -0.43 -0.08 13.30
N SER A 92 -1.40 -0.90 13.71
CA SER A 92 -1.86 -1.03 15.11
C SER A 92 -0.77 -1.41 16.11
N GLY A 93 0.29 -2.07 15.66
CA GLY A 93 1.45 -2.44 16.48
C GLY A 93 2.50 -1.34 16.64
N TYR A 94 2.41 -0.24 15.87
CA TYR A 94 3.43 0.81 15.89
C TYR A 94 3.11 1.88 16.93
N ARG A 95 3.95 2.00 17.97
CA ARG A 95 3.97 3.16 18.87
C ARG A 95 5.18 4.02 18.58
N ARG A 96 4.96 5.26 18.13
CA ARG A 96 6.04 6.23 17.93
C ARG A 96 6.66 6.57 19.29
N ARG A 97 7.98 6.38 19.41
CA ARG A 97 8.75 6.93 20.55
C ARG A 97 9.02 8.41 20.27
N ASP A 98 8.48 9.29 21.12
CA ASP A 98 8.58 10.74 20.91
C ASP A 98 9.99 11.33 21.08
N ASN A 99 10.99 10.55 21.51
CA ASN A 99 12.29 11.05 21.95
C ASN A 99 13.47 10.80 20.97
N SER A 100 13.25 10.25 19.77
CA SER A 100 14.39 9.82 18.93
C SER A 100 14.80 10.79 17.82
N THR A 101 14.04 11.86 17.56
CA THR A 101 14.19 12.65 16.34
C THR A 101 15.36 13.61 16.35
N ALA A 102 15.72 14.21 17.49
CA ALA A 102 16.79 15.21 17.53
C ALA A 102 18.20 14.61 17.44
N ALA A 103 18.44 13.48 18.13
CA ALA A 103 19.74 12.81 18.12
C ALA A 103 20.03 12.12 16.75
N ALA A 104 19.01 11.51 16.12
CA ALA A 104 19.15 10.90 14.80
C ALA A 104 19.38 11.95 13.70
N ALA A 105 18.67 13.08 13.76
CA ALA A 105 18.88 14.18 12.82
C ALA A 105 20.28 14.81 12.95
N ALA A 106 20.79 14.97 14.18
CA ALA A 106 22.15 15.48 14.43
C ALA A 106 23.25 14.51 13.93
N ALA A 107 23.04 13.18 14.09
CA ALA A 107 23.96 12.18 13.56
C ALA A 107 23.98 12.16 12.03
N LEU A 108 22.85 12.38 11.37
CA LEU A 108 22.76 12.43 9.91
C LEU A 108 23.49 13.64 9.31
N SER A 109 23.52 14.77 10.01
CA SER A 109 24.17 16.01 9.56
C SER A 109 25.70 15.94 9.57
N THR A 110 26.30 14.96 10.26
CA THR A 110 27.76 14.74 10.34
C THR A 110 28.30 13.78 9.28
N ILE A 111 27.44 13.14 8.47
CA ILE A 111 27.89 12.30 7.35
C ILE A 111 28.35 13.22 6.21
N GLY A 112 29.67 13.32 6.06
CA GLY A 112 30.30 14.13 5.01
C GLY A 112 29.86 13.70 3.60
N SER A 113 29.87 14.63 2.67
CA SER A 113 29.35 14.53 1.30
C SER A 113 30.17 13.64 0.33
N SER A 114 31.00 12.72 0.82
CA SER A 114 31.82 11.82 -0.02
C SER A 114 31.18 10.48 -0.34
N ALA A 115 29.90 10.28 0.03
CA ALA A 115 29.20 9.05 -0.32
C ALA A 115 28.93 8.98 -1.84
N PRO A 116 29.00 7.80 -2.47
CA PRO A 116 28.63 7.64 -3.86
C PRO A 116 27.18 8.07 -4.08
N VAL A 117 26.92 8.74 -5.18
CA VAL A 117 25.63 9.41 -5.49
C VAL A 117 24.45 8.41 -5.55
N THR A 118 24.74 7.14 -5.86
CA THR A 118 23.69 6.11 -5.94
C THR A 118 24.27 4.74 -5.58
N ILE A 119 23.60 4.04 -4.66
CA ILE A 119 23.90 2.63 -4.32
C ILE A 119 22.61 1.82 -4.35
N ASP A 120 22.58 0.72 -5.08
CA ASP A 120 21.55 -0.31 -5.00
C ASP A 120 22.07 -1.52 -4.22
N TRP A 121 21.63 -1.66 -2.97
CA TRP A 121 22.03 -2.76 -2.10
C TRP A 121 21.53 -4.13 -2.57
N ARG A 122 20.48 -4.17 -3.40
CA ARG A 122 19.98 -5.42 -4.02
C ARG A 122 21.03 -5.99 -4.98
N SER A 123 21.64 -5.13 -5.80
CA SER A 123 22.70 -5.54 -6.72
C SER A 123 23.98 -6.00 -6.01
N LYS A 124 24.12 -5.65 -4.73
CA LYS A 124 25.23 -6.08 -3.86
C LYS A 124 24.94 -7.38 -3.12
N GLY A 125 23.77 -7.99 -3.31
CA GLY A 125 23.35 -9.19 -2.58
C GLY A 125 23.13 -8.98 -1.08
N ALA A 126 22.92 -7.73 -0.66
CA ALA A 126 22.75 -7.35 0.74
C ALA A 126 21.27 -7.23 1.16
N VAL A 127 20.33 -7.59 0.30
CA VAL A 127 18.88 -7.49 0.58
C VAL A 127 18.25 -8.85 0.32
N THR A 128 17.46 -9.34 1.28
CA THR A 128 16.66 -10.56 1.18
C THR A 128 15.37 -10.31 0.36
N ALA A 129 14.64 -11.37 0.05
CA ALA A 129 13.37 -11.25 -0.67
C ALA A 129 12.35 -10.40 0.11
N VAL A 130 11.52 -9.67 -0.64
CA VAL A 130 10.41 -8.89 -0.05
C VAL A 130 9.46 -9.83 0.68
N LYS A 131 9.05 -9.43 1.89
CA LYS A 131 8.14 -10.17 2.75
C LYS A 131 6.78 -9.47 2.84
N ASP A 132 5.74 -10.19 3.30
CA ASP A 132 4.40 -9.65 3.54
C ASP A 132 4.03 -9.89 5.01
N GLN A 133 3.66 -8.83 5.74
CA GLN A 133 3.24 -8.92 7.14
C GLN A 133 1.80 -9.42 7.33
N GLY A 134 1.05 -9.61 6.24
CA GLY A 134 -0.38 -9.96 6.30
C GLY A 134 -1.20 -8.89 7.04
N HIS A 135 -2.18 -9.33 7.82
CA HIS A 135 -3.08 -8.47 8.61
C HIS A 135 -2.59 -8.30 10.06
N CYS A 136 -1.29 -8.19 10.27
CA CYS A 136 -0.69 -7.99 11.58
C CYS A 136 0.09 -6.66 11.58
N GLY A 137 -0.08 -5.84 12.62
CA GLY A 137 0.66 -4.59 12.81
C GLY A 137 2.13 -4.80 13.18
N SER A 138 2.83 -5.73 12.53
CA SER A 138 4.19 -6.19 12.83
C SER A 138 5.28 -5.56 11.95
N CYS A 139 4.97 -4.49 11.21
CA CYS A 139 5.93 -3.81 10.32
C CYS A 139 7.25 -3.43 11.02
N TRP A 140 7.20 -3.08 12.32
CA TRP A 140 8.37 -2.80 13.14
C TRP A 140 9.29 -4.01 13.28
N ALA A 141 8.74 -5.22 13.46
CA ALA A 141 9.50 -6.46 13.57
C ALA A 141 10.14 -6.85 12.23
N PHE A 142 9.40 -6.71 11.12
CA PHE A 142 9.93 -6.90 9.77
C PHE A 142 11.11 -5.97 9.51
N SER A 143 10.98 -4.68 9.82
CA SER A 143 12.04 -3.70 9.62
C SER A 143 13.33 -4.06 10.38
N VAL A 144 13.22 -4.48 11.65
CA VAL A 144 14.38 -4.90 12.46
C VAL A 144 15.01 -6.17 11.89
N VAL A 145 14.21 -7.18 11.61
CA VAL A 145 14.70 -8.47 11.09
C VAL A 145 15.40 -8.31 9.75
N GLU A 146 14.81 -7.57 8.81
CA GLU A 146 15.39 -7.33 7.50
C GLU A 146 16.71 -6.52 7.57
N GLN A 147 16.81 -5.61 8.53
CA GLN A 147 18.07 -4.90 8.78
C GLN A 147 19.16 -5.84 9.31
N ILE A 148 18.83 -6.74 10.25
CA ILE A 148 19.75 -7.75 10.76
C ILE A 148 20.20 -8.70 9.63
N GLU A 149 19.26 -9.15 8.81
CA GLU A 149 19.56 -9.97 7.63
C GLU A 149 20.56 -9.27 6.69
N SER A 150 20.28 -8.03 6.33
CA SER A 150 21.13 -7.23 5.44
C SER A 150 22.54 -7.04 6.00
N GLN A 151 22.66 -6.72 7.28
CA GLN A 151 23.97 -6.56 7.92
C GLN A 151 24.71 -7.91 8.06
N GLY A 152 24.00 -8.98 8.38
CA GLY A 152 24.55 -10.33 8.45
C GLY A 152 25.08 -10.83 7.11
N LEU A 153 24.38 -10.52 6.01
CA LEU A 153 24.84 -10.81 4.64
C LEU A 153 26.10 -10.01 4.28
N GLN A 154 26.13 -8.72 4.58
CA GLN A 154 27.29 -7.86 4.33
C GLN A 154 28.52 -8.27 5.16
N ALA A 155 28.31 -8.72 6.40
CA ALA A 155 29.37 -9.21 7.27
C ALA A 155 29.82 -10.65 6.95
N GLY A 156 29.18 -11.36 6.02
CA GLY A 156 29.43 -12.75 5.70
C GLY A 156 29.04 -13.75 6.81
N ILE A 157 28.25 -13.32 7.78
CA ILE A 157 27.74 -14.16 8.88
C ILE A 157 26.55 -14.99 8.38
N LEU A 158 25.70 -14.40 7.55
CA LEU A 158 24.59 -15.09 6.91
C LEU A 158 24.91 -15.43 5.46
N LYS A 159 24.37 -16.56 4.99
CA LYS A 159 24.48 -16.97 3.60
C LYS A 159 23.36 -16.34 2.78
N ALA A 160 23.61 -16.12 1.49
CA ALA A 160 22.58 -15.65 0.56
C ALA A 160 21.32 -16.54 0.63
N GLY A 161 20.16 -15.92 0.69
CA GLY A 161 18.87 -16.62 0.82
C GLY A 161 18.48 -17.00 2.26
N THR A 162 19.32 -16.72 3.27
CA THR A 162 18.94 -16.91 4.68
C THR A 162 17.90 -15.87 5.07
N THR A 163 16.79 -16.34 5.66
CA THR A 163 15.76 -15.49 6.30
C THR A 163 15.68 -15.78 7.79
N LEU A 164 15.48 -14.75 8.60
CA LEU A 164 15.28 -14.87 10.04
C LEU A 164 13.80 -14.84 10.37
N SER A 165 13.45 -15.35 11.56
CA SER A 165 12.04 -15.40 12.01
C SER A 165 11.58 -14.02 12.51
N VAL A 166 10.63 -13.43 11.81
CA VAL A 166 9.91 -12.24 12.26
C VAL A 166 8.98 -12.58 13.43
N GLU A 167 8.36 -13.76 13.42
CA GLU A 167 7.48 -14.24 14.49
C GLU A 167 8.23 -14.34 15.83
N GLN A 168 9.46 -14.83 15.82
CA GLN A 168 10.30 -14.83 17.03
C GLN A 168 10.50 -13.42 17.60
N MET A 169 10.66 -12.41 16.74
CA MET A 169 10.79 -11.03 17.19
C MET A 169 9.49 -10.51 17.81
N VAL A 170 8.35 -10.84 17.22
CA VAL A 170 7.02 -10.46 17.72
C VAL A 170 6.73 -11.10 19.08
N ASP A 171 7.02 -12.39 19.22
CA ASP A 171 6.70 -13.18 20.43
C ASP A 171 7.65 -12.91 21.60
N CYS A 172 8.91 -12.61 21.30
CA CYS A 172 9.95 -12.45 22.34
C CYS A 172 10.13 -10.99 22.78
N GLU A 173 9.55 -10.00 22.08
CA GLU A 173 9.65 -8.62 22.54
C GLU A 173 8.69 -8.37 23.71
N TYR A 174 9.26 -8.28 24.91
CA TYR A 174 8.50 -7.85 26.10
C TYR A 174 8.16 -6.36 25.98
N ARG A 175 6.88 -6.07 25.72
CA ARG A 175 6.33 -4.72 25.84
C ARG A 175 5.59 -4.61 27.16
N PRO A 176 6.10 -3.88 28.17
CA PRO A 176 5.30 -3.52 29.32
C PRO A 176 4.12 -2.67 28.82
N MET A 177 2.90 -3.10 29.13
CA MET A 177 1.65 -2.38 28.86
C MET A 177 1.58 -1.08 29.66
#